data_86906a6de9eb2f4a21bbd077b0905b1f
#
_entry.id   86906a6de9eb2f4a21bbd077b0905b1f
#
_cell.length_a   1.000
_cell.length_b   1.000
_cell.length_c   1.000
_cell.angle_alpha   90.00
_cell.angle_beta   90.00
_cell.angle_gamma   90.00
#
_symmetry.space_group_name_H-M   'P 1'
#
loop_
_entity.id
_entity.type
_entity.pdbx_description
1 polymer ?
#
loop_
_entity_poly.entity_id
_entity_poly.type
_entity_poly.pdbx_seq_one_letter_code
_entity_poly.pdbx_strand_id
1 'polypeptide(L)'
;MRLIISVFIVLLWISGCALFTDTKHTVSPTSKLLPPGKFSGYYDVSGRILFKHPDGKHNGELLMQISSNSEMKLRIFAPIVGSLIYELRAGPEKFLVLNYQDKNFVLEENSWEVRQTWLGMDLSLAELRWLIIGRFPEKTQSWERKKLPTGEWQLTQNTTEIRIRYNSDGYIESMNKSREGLLEYKAKIPQYQKEKESFFPKKVQIEDYTGNNLWMMYIKELHAVSGSMKTLDFDPPTDLEPL
;
A
#
# COMPACT_ATOMS: atom_id res chain seq x y z
N MET A 1 -35.96 9.84 -46.52
CA MET A 1 -36.14 9.84 -45.06
C MET A 1 -35.29 8.84 -44.29
N ARG A 2 -34.57 7.93 -44.94
CA ARG A 2 -33.64 6.94 -44.27
C ARG A 2 -32.19 7.42 -44.08
N LEU A 3 -31.76 8.46 -44.81
CA LEU A 3 -30.37 8.95 -44.74
C LEU A 3 -30.11 9.92 -43.56
N ILE A 4 -31.14 10.58 -43.06
CA ILE A 4 -31.02 11.58 -41.98
C ILE A 4 -30.90 10.91 -40.62
N ILE A 5 -31.44 9.71 -40.44
CA ILE A 5 -31.36 8.94 -39.17
C ILE A 5 -29.94 8.37 -38.93
N SER A 6 -29.25 7.99 -39.99
CA SER A 6 -27.87 7.45 -39.86
C SER A 6 -26.85 8.50 -39.45
N VAL A 7 -27.02 9.76 -39.80
CA VAL A 7 -26.11 10.84 -39.42
C VAL A 7 -26.25 11.22 -37.92
N PHE A 8 -27.47 11.09 -37.39
CA PHE A 8 -27.73 11.40 -35.98
C PHE A 8 -27.15 10.35 -35.01
N ILE A 9 -27.06 9.10 -35.41
CA ILE A 9 -26.48 8.01 -34.60
C ILE A 9 -24.96 8.13 -34.49
N VAL A 10 -24.29 8.61 -35.55
CA VAL A 10 -22.83 8.80 -35.56
C VAL A 10 -22.40 10.00 -34.67
N LEU A 11 -23.25 11.04 -34.59
CA LEU A 11 -22.95 12.21 -33.76
C LEU A 11 -23.11 11.96 -32.24
N LEU A 12 -23.84 10.94 -31.81
CA LEU A 12 -23.98 10.55 -30.41
C LEU A 12 -22.77 9.76 -29.86
N TRP A 13 -21.89 9.29 -30.71
CA TRP A 13 -20.69 8.53 -30.29
C TRP A 13 -19.45 9.41 -30.03
N ILE A 14 -19.54 10.71 -30.35
CA ILE A 14 -18.39 11.65 -30.21
C ILE A 14 -18.49 12.48 -28.93
N SER A 15 -19.62 12.46 -28.21
CA SER A 15 -19.86 13.29 -27.03
C SER A 15 -19.44 12.65 -25.68
N GLY A 16 -18.82 11.48 -25.70
CA GLY A 16 -18.50 10.68 -24.52
C GLY A 16 -17.09 10.87 -23.92
N CYS A 17 -16.29 11.82 -24.40
CA CYS A 17 -14.94 12.04 -23.90
C CYS A 17 -14.76 13.46 -23.33
N ALA A 18 -15.42 13.77 -22.24
CA ALA A 18 -15.02 14.94 -21.44
C ALA A 18 -15.53 14.82 -20.03
N LEU A 19 -14.62 15.07 -19.11
CA LEU A 19 -14.78 15.33 -17.66
C LEU A 19 -14.31 14.20 -16.73
N PHE A 20 -13.12 13.62 -16.99
CA PHE A 20 -12.24 13.37 -15.86
C PHE A 20 -11.21 14.50 -15.83
N THR A 21 -11.56 15.60 -15.21
CA THR A 21 -10.58 16.56 -14.71
C THR A 21 -9.86 15.87 -13.56
N ASP A 22 -8.82 15.12 -13.90
CA ASP A 22 -7.76 14.76 -12.99
C ASP A 22 -7.25 16.08 -12.40
N THR A 23 -7.66 16.39 -11.18
CA THR A 23 -6.99 17.42 -10.39
C THR A 23 -5.58 16.89 -10.16
N LYS A 24 -4.72 17.10 -11.15
CA LYS A 24 -3.28 17.01 -10.96
C LYS A 24 -2.93 17.96 -9.83
N HIS A 25 -2.88 17.44 -8.62
CA HIS A 25 -2.12 18.07 -7.58
C HIS A 25 -0.69 18.20 -8.11
N THR A 26 -0.37 19.36 -8.64
CA THR A 26 1.00 19.77 -8.97
C THR A 26 1.76 19.94 -7.65
N VAL A 27 2.04 18.81 -7.01
CA VAL A 27 2.99 18.75 -5.91
C VAL A 27 4.36 18.72 -6.58
N SER A 28 5.16 19.76 -6.37
CA SER A 28 6.56 19.77 -6.81
C SER A 28 7.26 18.55 -6.20
N PRO A 29 7.74 17.59 -7.00
CA PRO A 29 8.37 16.41 -6.46
C PRO A 29 9.67 16.81 -5.78
N THR A 30 9.73 16.67 -4.48
CA THR A 30 10.99 16.78 -3.75
C THR A 30 11.83 15.55 -4.08
N SER A 31 12.96 15.78 -4.73
CA SER A 31 13.68 14.81 -5.56
C SER A 31 14.48 13.74 -4.84
N LYS A 32 14.44 13.61 -3.52
CA LYS A 32 15.26 12.64 -2.80
C LYS A 32 14.44 11.86 -1.77
N LEU A 33 14.27 10.55 -2.00
CA LEU A 33 13.74 9.66 -0.97
C LEU A 33 14.71 9.62 0.21
N LEU A 34 14.35 10.34 1.28
CA LEU A 34 15.10 10.33 2.52
C LEU A 34 14.86 9.00 3.25
N PRO A 35 15.86 8.48 3.99
CA PRO A 35 15.67 7.32 4.84
C PRO A 35 14.48 7.51 5.79
N PRO A 36 13.67 6.46 6.06
CA PRO A 36 12.64 6.51 7.08
C PRO A 36 13.22 7.00 8.41
N GLY A 37 12.57 7.96 9.06
CA GLY A 37 13.03 8.59 10.32
C GLY A 37 13.73 9.95 10.13
N LYS A 38 14.15 10.30 8.92
CA LYS A 38 14.62 11.67 8.57
C LYS A 38 13.59 12.45 7.74
N PHE A 39 12.51 11.79 7.33
CA PHE A 39 11.46 12.38 6.52
C PHE A 39 10.20 12.60 7.35
N SER A 40 9.78 13.85 7.44
CA SER A 40 8.49 14.25 8.01
C SER A 40 7.55 14.59 6.85
N GLY A 41 6.55 13.72 6.63
CA GLY A 41 5.64 13.87 5.51
C GLY A 41 4.92 12.55 5.21
N TYR A 42 4.50 12.39 3.97
CA TYR A 42 3.89 11.16 3.48
C TYR A 42 4.44 10.79 2.11
N TYR A 43 4.21 9.56 1.72
CA TYR A 43 4.54 9.06 0.39
C TYR A 43 3.26 8.84 -0.41
N ASP A 44 3.23 9.41 -1.61
CA ASP A 44 2.25 9.08 -2.64
C ASP A 44 2.81 7.93 -3.49
N VAL A 45 2.03 6.88 -3.61
CA VAL A 45 2.40 5.66 -4.33
C VAL A 45 1.34 5.37 -5.36
N SER A 46 1.74 5.18 -6.61
CA SER A 46 0.88 4.66 -7.67
C SER A 46 1.43 3.37 -8.24
N GLY A 47 0.54 2.50 -8.72
CA GLY A 47 0.96 1.22 -9.29
C GLY A 47 -0.17 0.24 -9.49
N ARG A 48 0.15 -1.05 -9.35
CA ARG A 48 -0.80 -2.15 -9.42
C ARG A 48 -0.66 -3.05 -8.22
N ILE A 49 -1.77 -3.63 -7.81
CA ILE A 49 -1.79 -4.62 -6.74
C ILE A 49 -2.50 -5.88 -7.21
N LEU A 50 -1.97 -7.01 -6.78
CA LEU A 50 -2.59 -8.31 -6.93
C LEU A 50 -2.70 -8.92 -5.53
N PHE A 51 -3.90 -9.30 -5.15
CA PHE A 51 -4.18 -10.12 -3.99
C PHE A 51 -4.52 -11.52 -4.43
N LYS A 52 -3.91 -12.50 -3.79
CA LYS A 52 -4.36 -13.89 -3.81
C LYS A 52 -4.85 -14.22 -2.41
N HIS A 53 -6.06 -14.69 -2.31
CA HIS A 53 -6.71 -15.19 -1.11
C HIS A 53 -7.28 -16.58 -1.41
N PRO A 54 -7.59 -17.44 -0.45
CA PRO A 54 -8.25 -18.74 -0.69
C PRO A 54 -9.50 -18.62 -1.58
N ASP A 55 -10.27 -17.55 -1.42
CA ASP A 55 -11.52 -17.31 -2.17
C ASP A 55 -11.31 -16.78 -3.58
N GLY A 56 -10.07 -16.43 -3.97
CA GLY A 56 -9.80 -15.95 -5.32
C GLY A 56 -8.57 -15.08 -5.48
N LYS A 57 -8.48 -14.50 -6.69
CA LYS A 57 -7.44 -13.52 -7.05
C LYS A 57 -8.12 -12.23 -7.46
N HIS A 58 -7.67 -11.14 -6.88
CA HIS A 58 -8.12 -9.79 -7.22
C HIS A 58 -6.94 -8.96 -7.65
N ASN A 59 -7.13 -8.15 -8.68
CA ASN A 59 -6.12 -7.20 -9.14
C ASN A 59 -6.74 -5.83 -9.35
N GLY A 60 -5.93 -4.80 -9.27
CA GLY A 60 -6.39 -3.43 -9.48
C GLY A 60 -5.25 -2.45 -9.64
N GLU A 61 -5.61 -1.25 -10.10
CA GLU A 61 -4.72 -0.09 -10.03
C GLU A 61 -4.70 0.40 -8.59
N LEU A 62 -3.50 0.69 -8.09
CA LEU A 62 -3.24 1.08 -6.70
C LEU A 62 -2.94 2.57 -6.62
N LEU A 63 -3.63 3.27 -5.74
CA LEU A 63 -3.21 4.57 -5.21
C LEU A 63 -3.10 4.47 -3.70
N MET A 64 -1.95 4.86 -3.14
CA MET A 64 -1.72 4.78 -1.71
C MET A 64 -1.03 6.05 -1.22
N GLN A 65 -1.49 6.55 -0.08
CA GLN A 65 -0.80 7.55 0.72
C GLN A 65 -0.42 6.94 2.05
N ILE A 66 0.83 7.05 2.45
CA ILE A 66 1.31 6.51 3.71
C ILE A 66 2.20 7.52 4.42
N SER A 67 1.80 7.92 5.63
CA SER A 67 2.48 8.98 6.39
C SER A 67 3.60 8.44 7.26
N SER A 68 4.45 9.36 7.73
CA SER A 68 5.44 9.08 8.78
C SER A 68 4.78 8.77 10.13
N ASN A 69 3.55 9.24 10.35
CA ASN A 69 2.80 9.09 11.60
C ASN A 69 1.92 7.84 11.64
N SER A 70 2.21 6.83 10.80
CA SER A 70 1.44 5.58 10.75
C SER A 70 -0.03 5.76 10.38
N GLU A 71 -0.29 6.65 9.43
CA GLU A 71 -1.59 6.79 8.78
C GLU A 71 -1.48 6.35 7.33
N MET A 72 -2.51 5.68 6.82
CA MET A 72 -2.55 5.20 5.45
C MET A 72 -3.93 5.35 4.84
N LYS A 73 -3.96 5.78 3.59
CA LYS A 73 -5.12 5.67 2.71
C LYS A 73 -4.71 4.88 1.48
N LEU A 74 -5.36 3.73 1.26
CA LEU A 74 -5.12 2.86 0.11
C LEU A 74 -6.42 2.76 -0.68
N ARG A 75 -6.35 2.94 -2.00
CA ARG A 75 -7.47 2.82 -2.93
C ARG A 75 -7.13 1.87 -4.05
N ILE A 76 -8.06 1.00 -4.37
CA ILE A 76 -7.93 0.00 -5.44
C ILE A 76 -9.05 0.21 -6.44
N PHE A 77 -8.66 0.39 -7.70
CA PHE A 77 -9.57 0.65 -8.81
C PHE A 77 -9.59 -0.54 -9.78
N ALA A 78 -10.75 -0.75 -10.40
CA ALA A 78 -10.90 -1.72 -11.48
C ALA A 78 -9.97 -1.37 -12.65
N PRO A 79 -9.21 -2.33 -13.20
CA PRO A 79 -8.15 -2.04 -14.17
C PRO A 79 -8.63 -1.39 -15.49
N ILE A 80 -9.85 -1.63 -15.90
CA ILE A 80 -10.36 -1.18 -17.21
C ILE A 80 -11.32 0.00 -17.06
N VAL A 81 -12.25 -0.11 -16.11
CA VAL A 81 -13.32 0.90 -15.93
C VAL A 81 -12.90 2.05 -15.00
N GLY A 82 -11.81 1.87 -14.24
CA GLY A 82 -11.33 2.89 -13.30
C GLY A 82 -12.27 3.15 -12.12
N SER A 83 -13.30 2.32 -11.90
CA SER A 83 -14.19 2.46 -10.76
C SER A 83 -13.46 2.04 -9.47
N LEU A 84 -13.71 2.77 -8.39
CA LEU A 84 -13.18 2.44 -7.06
C LEU A 84 -13.85 1.16 -6.56
N ILE A 85 -13.05 0.15 -6.21
CA ILE A 85 -13.52 -1.14 -5.69
C ILE A 85 -13.38 -1.16 -4.17
N TYR A 86 -12.17 -0.86 -3.68
CA TYR A 86 -11.85 -0.87 -2.26
C TYR A 86 -11.14 0.40 -1.84
N GLU A 87 -11.48 0.90 -0.68
CA GLU A 87 -10.69 1.91 0.03
C GLU A 87 -10.41 1.41 1.44
N LEU A 88 -9.16 1.50 1.86
CA LEU A 88 -8.73 1.21 3.22
C LEU A 88 -8.15 2.49 3.82
N ARG A 89 -8.63 2.85 4.99
CA ARG A 89 -8.10 3.93 5.82
C ARG A 89 -7.62 3.31 7.13
N ALA A 90 -6.38 3.52 7.46
CA ALA A 90 -5.80 3.00 8.69
C ALA A 90 -5.00 4.09 9.39
N GLY A 91 -5.24 4.23 10.67
CA GLY A 91 -4.52 5.11 11.59
C GLY A 91 -3.99 4.32 12.77
N PRO A 92 -3.40 4.98 13.77
CA PRO A 92 -2.90 4.31 14.97
C PRO A 92 -3.97 3.51 15.72
N GLU A 93 -5.20 4.04 15.77
CA GLU A 93 -6.29 3.48 16.57
C GLU A 93 -7.41 2.85 15.74
N LYS A 94 -7.65 3.34 14.54
CA LYS A 94 -8.81 2.97 13.71
C LYS A 94 -8.40 2.32 12.40
N PHE A 95 -9.23 1.39 11.95
CA PHE A 95 -9.10 0.65 10.72
C PHE A 95 -10.46 0.60 10.02
N LEU A 96 -10.57 1.18 8.83
CA LEU A 96 -11.79 1.24 8.03
C LEU A 96 -11.54 0.62 6.67
N VAL A 97 -12.33 -0.38 6.31
CA VAL A 97 -12.37 -0.97 4.96
C VAL A 97 -13.72 -0.63 4.33
N LEU A 98 -13.70 -0.03 3.16
CA LEU A 98 -14.87 0.25 2.34
C LEU A 98 -14.84 -0.65 1.11
N ASN A 99 -15.86 -1.46 0.92
CA ASN A 99 -16.06 -2.30 -0.25
C ASN A 99 -17.21 -1.71 -1.08
N TYR A 100 -16.87 -1.00 -2.12
CA TYR A 100 -17.84 -0.33 -3.01
C TYR A 100 -18.54 -1.30 -3.97
N GLN A 101 -17.95 -2.47 -4.20
CA GLN A 101 -18.54 -3.49 -5.07
C GLN A 101 -19.73 -4.16 -4.38
N ASP A 102 -19.57 -4.54 -3.10
CA ASP A 102 -20.59 -5.21 -2.32
C ASP A 102 -21.39 -4.25 -1.44
N LYS A 103 -21.08 -2.93 -1.52
CA LYS A 103 -21.71 -1.83 -0.79
C LYS A 103 -21.71 -2.02 0.73
N ASN A 104 -20.59 -2.47 1.26
CA ASN A 104 -20.43 -2.64 2.70
C ASN A 104 -19.13 -2.06 3.24
N PHE A 105 -19.06 -1.94 4.57
CA PHE A 105 -17.86 -1.46 5.24
C PHE A 105 -17.60 -2.19 6.56
N VAL A 106 -16.38 -2.09 7.02
CA VAL A 106 -15.94 -2.52 8.35
C VAL A 106 -15.18 -1.39 9.00
N LEU A 107 -15.56 -1.03 10.23
CA LEU A 107 -14.87 -0.06 11.07
C LEU A 107 -14.54 -0.71 12.41
N GLU A 108 -13.26 -0.86 12.70
CA GLU A 108 -12.76 -1.53 13.90
C GLU A 108 -11.54 -0.79 14.49
N GLU A 109 -11.12 -1.21 15.68
CA GLU A 109 -9.84 -0.81 16.24
C GLU A 109 -8.69 -1.43 15.43
N ASN A 110 -7.61 -0.66 15.23
CA ASN A 110 -6.44 -1.16 14.48
C ASN A 110 -5.59 -2.10 15.36
N SER A 111 -6.06 -3.33 15.52
CA SER A 111 -5.36 -4.40 16.21
C SER A 111 -4.65 -5.35 15.25
N TRP A 112 -3.83 -6.26 15.78
CA TRP A 112 -3.17 -7.27 14.95
C TRP A 112 -4.19 -8.29 14.41
N GLU A 113 -5.23 -8.64 15.20
CA GLU A 113 -6.31 -9.54 14.81
C GLU A 113 -7.08 -9.00 13.62
N VAL A 114 -7.41 -7.71 13.65
CA VAL A 114 -8.11 -7.02 12.56
C VAL A 114 -7.26 -7.04 11.29
N ARG A 115 -5.97 -6.74 11.38
CA ARG A 115 -5.08 -6.83 10.23
C ARG A 115 -4.97 -8.25 9.69
N GLN A 116 -4.87 -9.25 10.57
CA GLN A 116 -4.87 -10.66 10.18
C GLN A 116 -6.16 -11.05 9.46
N THR A 117 -7.31 -10.60 9.95
CA THR A 117 -8.62 -10.90 9.37
C THR A 117 -8.79 -10.27 7.99
N TRP A 118 -8.48 -8.96 7.87
CA TRP A 118 -8.80 -8.19 6.66
C TRP A 118 -7.68 -8.12 5.64
N LEU A 119 -6.43 -8.21 6.06
CA LEU A 119 -5.27 -8.22 5.16
C LEU A 119 -4.72 -9.63 4.92
N GLY A 120 -5.24 -10.63 5.65
CA GLY A 120 -4.73 -12.00 5.62
C GLY A 120 -3.40 -12.18 6.35
N MET A 121 -2.86 -11.12 6.96
CA MET A 121 -1.59 -11.16 7.69
C MET A 121 -1.46 -9.98 8.65
N ASP A 122 -0.73 -10.14 9.76
CA ASP A 122 -0.42 -9.04 10.67
C ASP A 122 0.71 -8.17 10.11
N LEU A 123 0.39 -7.37 9.11
CA LEU A 123 1.29 -6.39 8.51
C LEU A 123 0.98 -5.00 9.08
N SER A 124 1.87 -4.45 9.90
CA SER A 124 1.69 -3.09 10.43
C SER A 124 1.96 -2.02 9.37
N LEU A 125 1.40 -0.82 9.57
CA LEU A 125 1.60 0.32 8.67
C LEU A 125 3.08 0.72 8.59
N ALA A 126 3.80 0.61 9.70
CA ALA A 126 5.24 0.87 9.73
C ALA A 126 6.01 -0.12 8.87
N GLU A 127 5.71 -1.41 8.99
CA GLU A 127 6.34 -2.48 8.20
C GLU A 127 6.03 -2.34 6.71
N LEU A 128 4.76 -2.04 6.36
CA LEU A 128 4.38 -1.78 4.97
C LEU A 128 5.14 -0.58 4.40
N ARG A 129 5.29 0.50 5.17
CA ARG A 129 6.07 1.67 4.76
C ARG A 129 7.54 1.32 4.50
N TRP A 130 8.17 0.51 5.37
CA TRP A 130 9.56 0.07 5.15
C TRP A 130 9.72 -0.71 3.85
N LEU A 131 8.78 -1.59 3.56
CA LEU A 131 8.78 -2.38 2.33
C LEU A 131 8.58 -1.52 1.08
N ILE A 132 7.67 -0.54 1.12
CA ILE A 132 7.39 0.36 -0.01
C ILE A 132 8.58 1.29 -0.29
N ILE A 133 9.27 1.76 0.76
CA ILE A 133 10.45 2.62 0.61
C ILE A 133 11.71 1.77 0.35
N GLY A 134 11.68 0.48 0.72
CA GLY A 134 12.82 -0.42 0.65
C GLY A 134 13.89 -0.15 1.70
N ARG A 135 13.55 0.57 2.78
CA ARG A 135 14.49 0.96 3.82
C ARG A 135 13.86 0.85 5.21
N PHE A 136 14.65 0.41 6.15
CA PHE A 136 14.32 0.44 7.57
C PHE A 136 14.85 1.74 8.21
N PRO A 137 14.14 2.36 9.18
CA PRO A 137 14.66 3.54 9.87
C PRO A 137 15.92 3.21 10.68
N GLU A 138 16.91 4.09 10.60
CA GLU A 138 18.20 3.91 11.29
C GLU A 138 18.06 3.89 12.81
N LYS A 139 17.08 4.62 13.34
CA LYS A 139 16.78 4.70 14.79
C LYS A 139 15.31 4.42 15.03
N THR A 140 15.04 3.31 15.70
CA THR A 140 13.74 3.02 16.30
C THR A 140 13.98 2.84 17.80
N GLN A 141 13.40 3.68 18.62
CA GLN A 141 13.60 3.61 20.08
C GLN A 141 13.00 2.34 20.71
N SER A 142 12.13 1.65 19.98
CA SER A 142 11.34 0.53 20.51
C SER A 142 11.86 -0.86 20.11
N TRP A 143 12.86 -0.97 19.23
CA TRP A 143 13.37 -2.26 18.75
C TRP A 143 14.81 -2.47 19.17
N GLU A 144 15.10 -3.61 19.82
CA GLU A 144 16.46 -4.10 19.99
C GLU A 144 17.00 -4.58 18.63
N ARG A 145 18.25 -4.26 18.32
CA ARG A 145 18.87 -4.53 17.02
C ARG A 145 20.13 -5.32 17.18
N LYS A 146 20.22 -6.45 16.45
CA LYS A 146 21.41 -7.31 16.43
C LYS A 146 21.73 -7.69 15.01
N LYS A 147 23.00 -7.58 14.62
CA LYS A 147 23.48 -8.15 13.36
C LYS A 147 23.84 -9.62 13.58
N LEU A 148 23.28 -10.50 12.77
CA LEU A 148 23.52 -11.94 12.83
C LEU A 148 24.78 -12.32 12.04
N PRO A 149 25.41 -13.47 12.33
CA PRO A 149 26.56 -13.98 11.56
C PRO A 149 26.22 -14.20 10.07
N THR A 150 24.95 -14.44 9.74
CA THR A 150 24.43 -14.56 8.37
C THR A 150 24.44 -13.25 7.58
N GLY A 151 24.76 -12.11 8.24
CA GLY A 151 24.68 -10.78 7.64
C GLY A 151 23.31 -10.13 7.73
N GLU A 152 22.30 -10.85 8.20
CA GLU A 152 20.95 -10.32 8.44
C GLU A 152 20.91 -9.47 9.70
N TRP A 153 19.94 -8.54 9.76
CA TRP A 153 19.59 -7.83 10.95
C TRP A 153 18.37 -8.46 11.61
N GLN A 154 18.50 -8.71 12.90
CA GLN A 154 17.40 -9.14 13.77
C GLN A 154 16.95 -7.94 14.59
N LEU A 155 15.64 -7.71 14.59
CA LEU A 155 14.95 -6.69 15.36
C LEU A 155 14.02 -7.41 16.31
N THR A 156 14.07 -7.09 17.59
CA THR A 156 13.22 -7.75 18.62
C THR A 156 12.47 -6.71 19.41
N GLN A 157 11.18 -6.94 19.58
CA GLN A 157 10.31 -6.13 20.43
C GLN A 157 9.29 -7.05 21.10
N ASN A 158 9.33 -7.18 22.43
CA ASN A 158 8.53 -8.16 23.17
C ASN A 158 8.71 -9.57 22.59
N THR A 159 7.61 -10.21 22.17
CA THR A 159 7.61 -11.54 21.53
C THR A 159 7.74 -11.52 20.00
N THR A 160 7.84 -10.33 19.42
CA THR A 160 7.93 -10.14 17.96
C THR A 160 9.39 -10.04 17.53
N GLU A 161 9.74 -10.79 16.50
CA GLU A 161 11.04 -10.76 15.83
C GLU A 161 10.86 -10.43 14.35
N ILE A 162 11.68 -9.50 13.84
CA ILE A 162 11.77 -9.19 12.42
C ILE A 162 13.21 -9.44 11.97
N ARG A 163 13.40 -10.28 10.95
CA ARG A 163 14.70 -10.47 10.28
C ARG A 163 14.71 -9.75 8.96
N ILE A 164 15.73 -8.94 8.74
CA ILE A 164 15.90 -8.15 7.52
C ILE A 164 17.23 -8.51 6.87
N ARG A 165 17.16 -8.87 5.58
CA ARG A 165 18.33 -8.96 4.71
C ARG A 165 18.39 -7.74 3.81
N TYR A 166 19.58 -7.19 3.65
CA TYR A 166 19.84 -6.07 2.75
C TYR A 166 20.64 -6.55 1.54
N ASN A 167 20.38 -5.93 0.39
CA ASN A 167 21.24 -6.06 -0.78
C ASN A 167 22.55 -5.28 -0.60
N SER A 168 23.46 -5.35 -1.59
CA SER A 168 24.75 -4.63 -1.58
C SER A 168 24.62 -3.11 -1.44
N ASP A 169 23.51 -2.54 -1.87
CA ASP A 169 23.26 -1.09 -1.86
C ASP A 169 22.57 -0.61 -0.57
N GLY A 170 22.36 -1.52 0.40
CA GLY A 170 21.75 -1.22 1.69
C GLY A 170 20.23 -1.05 1.66
N TYR A 171 19.55 -1.61 0.65
CA TYR A 171 18.11 -1.67 0.57
C TYR A 171 17.57 -3.03 1.01
N ILE A 172 16.35 -3.08 1.52
CA ILE A 172 15.72 -4.34 1.97
C ILE A 172 15.56 -5.30 0.79
N GLU A 173 16.18 -6.46 0.86
CA GLU A 173 15.98 -7.57 -0.08
C GLU A 173 14.85 -8.48 0.39
N SER A 174 14.81 -8.78 1.69
CA SER A 174 13.77 -9.58 2.30
C SER A 174 13.55 -9.19 3.76
N MET A 175 12.34 -9.45 4.23
CA MET A 175 11.91 -9.24 5.61
C MET A 175 11.00 -10.40 6.04
N ASN A 176 11.29 -11.02 7.17
CA ASN A 176 10.47 -12.07 7.75
C ASN A 176 10.04 -11.60 9.13
N LYS A 177 8.75 -11.77 9.47
CA LYS A 177 8.22 -11.47 10.80
C LYS A 177 7.78 -12.76 11.46
N SER A 178 8.13 -12.90 12.74
CA SER A 178 7.69 -13.99 13.60
C SER A 178 7.20 -13.43 14.92
N ARG A 179 6.23 -14.10 15.53
CA ARG A 179 5.73 -13.81 16.87
C ARG A 179 5.76 -15.09 17.67
N GLU A 180 6.33 -15.06 18.89
CA GLU A 180 6.49 -16.25 19.73
C GLU A 180 7.19 -17.42 19.02
N GLY A 181 8.12 -17.09 18.10
CA GLY A 181 8.82 -18.07 17.28
C GLY A 181 8.04 -18.59 16.07
N LEU A 182 6.76 -18.27 15.93
CA LEU A 182 5.95 -18.65 14.78
C LEU A 182 6.04 -17.60 13.67
N LEU A 183 6.34 -18.04 12.46
CA LEU A 183 6.40 -17.18 11.28
C LEU A 183 5.00 -16.63 10.98
N GLU A 184 4.85 -15.31 10.86
CA GLU A 184 3.61 -14.64 10.46
C GLU A 184 3.57 -14.36 8.96
N TYR A 185 4.63 -13.74 8.43
CA TYR A 185 4.75 -13.51 6.99
C TYR A 185 6.21 -13.41 6.53
N LYS A 186 6.38 -13.53 5.22
CA LYS A 186 7.63 -13.26 4.49
C LYS A 186 7.38 -12.17 3.47
N ALA A 187 8.29 -11.21 3.41
CA ALA A 187 8.29 -10.19 2.37
C ALA A 187 9.58 -10.24 1.57
N LYS A 188 9.49 -9.98 0.26
CA LYS A 188 10.62 -9.90 -0.68
C LYS A 188 10.48 -8.69 -1.57
N ILE A 189 11.60 -8.07 -1.89
CA ILE A 189 11.71 -7.00 -2.87
C ILE A 189 12.64 -7.46 -3.98
N PRO A 190 12.11 -8.24 -4.95
CA PRO A 190 12.95 -8.87 -5.99
C PRO A 190 13.46 -7.87 -7.02
N GLN A 191 12.87 -6.68 -7.10
CA GLN A 191 13.23 -5.70 -8.10
C GLN A 191 13.11 -4.28 -7.56
N TYR A 192 14.16 -3.49 -7.81
CA TYR A 192 14.21 -2.05 -7.60
C TYR A 192 14.23 -1.31 -8.93
N GLN A 193 13.81 -0.06 -8.93
CA GLN A 193 13.93 0.84 -10.07
C GLN A 193 14.55 2.17 -9.65
N LYS A 194 15.23 2.81 -10.59
CA LYS A 194 15.78 4.14 -10.43
C LYS A 194 14.95 5.09 -11.28
N GLU A 195 14.44 6.13 -10.67
CA GLU A 195 13.78 7.23 -11.36
C GLU A 195 14.41 8.53 -10.92
N LYS A 196 15.08 9.23 -11.86
CA LYS A 196 15.91 10.42 -11.58
C LYS A 196 16.95 10.12 -10.51
N GLU A 197 16.82 10.72 -9.34
CA GLU A 197 17.71 10.50 -8.18
C GLU A 197 17.09 9.54 -7.13
N SER A 198 15.86 9.09 -7.34
CA SER A 198 15.13 8.21 -6.43
C SER A 198 15.36 6.75 -6.80
N PHE A 199 15.60 5.92 -5.79
CA PHE A 199 15.73 4.48 -5.94
C PHE A 199 14.73 3.82 -4.99
N PHE A 200 13.77 3.08 -5.54
CA PHE A 200 12.66 2.51 -4.77
C PHE A 200 12.24 1.12 -5.31
N PRO A 201 11.56 0.32 -4.50
CA PRO A 201 11.04 -0.97 -4.91
C PRO A 201 10.14 -0.87 -6.13
N LYS A 202 10.44 -1.61 -7.18
CA LYS A 202 9.54 -1.78 -8.33
C LYS A 202 8.51 -2.87 -8.07
N LYS A 203 8.90 -3.90 -7.34
CA LYS A 203 8.04 -5.02 -6.97
C LYS A 203 8.22 -5.34 -5.50
N VAL A 204 7.12 -5.40 -4.77
CA VAL A 204 7.04 -5.88 -3.38
C VAL A 204 6.12 -7.08 -3.34
N GLN A 205 6.55 -8.15 -2.71
CA GLN A 205 5.79 -9.38 -2.54
C GLN A 205 5.75 -9.72 -1.06
N ILE A 206 4.55 -9.94 -0.51
CA ILE A 206 4.31 -10.30 0.89
C ILE A 206 3.41 -11.52 0.90
N GLU A 207 3.83 -12.55 1.62
CA GLU A 207 3.16 -13.84 1.69
C GLU A 207 3.00 -14.24 3.15
N ASP A 208 1.81 -14.65 3.57
CA ASP A 208 1.59 -15.18 4.90
C ASP A 208 2.31 -16.53 5.10
N TYR A 209 2.37 -17.00 6.33
CA TYR A 209 3.08 -18.25 6.66
C TYR A 209 2.46 -19.49 5.99
N THR A 210 1.18 -19.45 5.64
CA THR A 210 0.49 -20.58 4.98
C THR A 210 0.70 -20.57 3.47
N GLY A 211 1.14 -19.47 2.87
CA GLY A 211 1.21 -19.25 1.41
C GLY A 211 -0.16 -19.08 0.74
N ASN A 212 -1.23 -18.98 1.54
CA ASN A 212 -2.58 -18.79 1.03
C ASN A 212 -2.88 -17.35 0.68
N ASN A 213 -2.35 -16.41 1.46
CA ASN A 213 -2.50 -14.99 1.22
C ASN A 213 -1.21 -14.42 0.61
N LEU A 214 -1.34 -13.80 -0.54
CA LEU A 214 -0.22 -13.17 -1.25
C LEU A 214 -0.62 -11.77 -1.71
N TRP A 215 0.18 -10.79 -1.31
CA TRP A 215 0.14 -9.45 -1.83
C TRP A 215 1.31 -9.23 -2.77
N MET A 216 1.04 -8.76 -3.97
CA MET A 216 2.07 -8.40 -4.94
C MET A 216 1.79 -6.98 -5.44
N MET A 217 2.65 -6.05 -5.06
CA MET A 217 2.56 -4.65 -5.49
C MET A 217 3.61 -4.38 -6.55
N TYR A 218 3.20 -3.77 -7.66
CA TYR A 218 4.07 -3.22 -8.69
C TYR A 218 4.00 -1.71 -8.61
N ILE A 219 5.02 -1.10 -8.02
CA ILE A 219 5.09 0.35 -7.83
C ILE A 219 5.55 0.98 -9.15
N LYS A 220 4.73 1.88 -9.67
CA LYS A 220 5.01 2.64 -10.88
C LYS A 220 5.69 3.95 -10.53
N GLU A 221 5.15 4.66 -9.55
CA GLU A 221 5.64 5.94 -9.08
C GLU A 221 5.64 5.99 -7.55
N LEU A 222 6.63 6.63 -6.97
CA LEU A 222 6.72 6.88 -5.54
C LEU A 222 7.29 8.27 -5.32
N HIS A 223 6.51 9.13 -4.69
CA HIS A 223 6.87 10.51 -4.41
C HIS A 223 6.83 10.79 -2.91
N ALA A 224 7.89 11.41 -2.41
CA ALA A 224 7.92 11.94 -1.05
C ALA A 224 7.30 13.34 -1.06
N VAL A 225 6.30 13.56 -0.22
CA VAL A 225 5.56 14.82 -0.10
C VAL A 225 5.82 15.41 1.28
N SER A 226 6.41 16.60 1.34
CA SER A 226 6.62 17.32 2.59
C SER A 226 5.30 17.85 3.14
N GLY A 227 5.13 17.80 4.47
CA GLY A 227 3.93 18.26 5.15
C GLY A 227 3.05 17.09 5.65
N SER A 228 1.92 17.42 6.24
CA SER A 228 0.99 16.43 6.77
C SER A 228 0.10 15.86 5.67
N MET A 229 -0.18 14.57 5.73
CA MET A 229 -1.27 13.98 4.97
C MET A 229 -2.61 14.62 5.44
N LYS A 230 -3.57 14.77 4.53
CA LYS A 230 -4.91 15.21 4.92
C LYS A 230 -5.45 14.27 5.99
N THR A 231 -6.01 14.82 7.06
CA THR A 231 -6.60 14.03 8.15
C THR A 231 -7.53 12.96 7.59
N LEU A 232 -7.34 11.73 8.04
CA LEU A 232 -8.21 10.63 7.65
C LEU A 232 -9.57 10.80 8.31
N ASP A 233 -10.58 10.76 7.48
CA ASP A 233 -11.97 10.64 7.92
C ASP A 233 -12.30 9.15 8.04
N PHE A 234 -12.78 8.72 9.20
CA PHE A 234 -13.19 7.35 9.46
C PHE A 234 -14.73 7.18 9.47
N ASP A 235 -15.47 8.22 9.06
CA ASP A 235 -16.90 8.10 8.89
C ASP A 235 -17.17 7.37 7.55
N PRO A 236 -17.89 6.23 7.58
CA PRO A 236 -18.24 5.53 6.36
C PRO A 236 -19.30 6.32 5.56
N PRO A 237 -19.25 6.24 4.23
CA PRO A 237 -20.29 6.82 3.37
C PRO A 237 -21.68 6.26 3.70
N THR A 238 -22.72 7.09 3.60
CA THR A 238 -24.09 6.74 3.97
C THR A 238 -24.77 5.73 3.03
N ASP A 239 -24.17 5.46 1.88
CA ASP A 239 -24.63 4.49 0.87
C ASP A 239 -24.00 3.09 1.05
N LEU A 240 -23.17 2.90 2.08
CA LEU A 240 -22.60 1.62 2.46
C LEU A 240 -23.22 1.11 3.76
N GLU A 241 -23.40 -0.20 3.87
CA GLU A 241 -23.93 -0.88 5.05
C GLU A 241 -22.82 -1.53 5.87
N PRO A 242 -22.91 -1.60 7.21
CA PRO A 242 -21.94 -2.36 8.01
C PRO A 242 -22.02 -3.86 7.68
N LEU A 243 -20.86 -4.52 7.67
CA LEU A 243 -20.74 -5.95 7.42
C LEU A 243 -21.12 -6.75 8.65
#